data_1b8341148a1aeeb2c47009fa69a09227
#
_entry.id   1b8341148a1aeeb2c47009fa69a09227
#
_cell.length_a   1.000
_cell.length_b   1.000
_cell.length_c   1.000
_cell.angle_alpha   90.00
_cell.angle_beta   90.00
_cell.angle_gamma   90.00
#
_symmetry.space_group_name_H-M   'P 1'
#
loop_
_entity.id
_entity.type
_entity.pdbx_description
1 polymer ?
#
loop_
_entity_poly.entity_id
_entity_poly.type
_entity_poly.pdbx_seq_one_letter_code
_entity_poly.pdbx_strand_id
1 'polypeptide(L)'
;MCCSDEPEHPRYRNGDPEDQVFTEGELLYRRYRVEHFQNQQLLPSAFKFPRQSFNREKYSTPEDVLHSDCCDGQKLQDGWGVLECSSTNLPTPIDGQAGRTFQFEPIHKPLECCYAHTEVCCKAGGEFVDEPSPKLKEIFRVRLAQRMTVRIHASR
;
A
#
# COMPACT_ATOMS: atom_id res chain seq x y z
N MET A 1 4.66 18.57 16.44
CA MET A 1 3.30 18.91 16.08
C MET A 1 3.12 18.70 14.59
N CYS A 2 2.28 17.78 14.29
CA CYS A 2 2.08 17.39 12.93
C CYS A 2 1.11 18.31 12.28
N CYS A 3 1.48 18.91 11.22
CA CYS A 3 0.58 19.17 10.15
C CYS A 3 -0.37 20.26 10.34
N SER A 4 -0.14 21.41 9.94
CA SER A 4 -1.38 21.98 9.64
C SER A 4 -1.37 23.32 9.03
N ASP A 5 -0.51 23.43 8.08
CA ASP A 5 -0.68 24.55 7.17
C ASP A 5 -1.87 24.32 6.21
N GLU A 6 -2.36 23.06 6.15
CA GLU A 6 -3.56 22.70 5.38
C GLU A 6 -4.46 21.74 6.19
N PRO A 7 -5.14 22.23 7.25
CA PRO A 7 -5.90 21.37 8.14
C PRO A 7 -7.09 20.65 7.46
N GLU A 8 -7.52 21.11 6.31
CA GLU A 8 -8.61 20.50 5.55
C GLU A 8 -8.15 19.40 4.60
N HIS A 9 -6.84 19.25 4.39
CA HIS A 9 -6.35 18.19 3.51
C HIS A 9 -6.65 16.83 4.13
N PRO A 10 -7.21 15.87 3.38
CA PRO A 10 -7.61 14.57 3.92
C PRO A 10 -6.53 13.81 4.67
N ARG A 11 -5.26 14.01 4.33
CA ARG A 11 -4.14 13.34 5.01
C ARG A 11 -4.00 13.74 6.48
N TYR A 12 -4.59 14.85 6.88
CA TYR A 12 -4.46 15.42 8.22
C TYR A 12 -5.66 15.19 9.13
N ARG A 13 -6.53 14.27 8.77
CA ARG A 13 -7.69 13.91 9.59
C ARG A 13 -7.30 13.09 10.82
N ASN A 14 -6.40 13.63 11.64
CA ASN A 14 -5.94 12.95 12.83
C ASN A 14 -7.07 12.76 13.83
N GLY A 15 -7.23 11.51 14.31
CA GLY A 15 -8.27 11.17 15.27
C GLY A 15 -9.62 10.81 14.66
N ASP A 16 -9.79 10.97 13.35
CA ASP A 16 -11.00 10.49 12.69
C ASP A 16 -11.06 8.96 12.75
N PRO A 17 -12.27 8.38 12.88
CA PRO A 17 -12.41 6.93 12.93
C PRO A 17 -11.99 6.28 11.61
N GLU A 18 -11.62 5.01 11.69
CA GLU A 18 -11.31 4.20 10.51
C GLU A 18 -12.54 4.07 9.61
N ASP A 19 -12.29 4.09 8.30
CA ASP A 19 -13.30 3.85 7.28
C ASP A 19 -12.97 2.55 6.55
N GLN A 20 -13.61 1.46 6.93
CA GLN A 20 -13.37 0.15 6.32
C GLN A 20 -14.21 -0.09 5.05
N VAL A 21 -14.94 0.91 4.57
CA VAL A 21 -15.73 0.79 3.34
C VAL A 21 -14.87 1.22 2.15
N PHE A 22 -14.46 0.25 1.35
CA PHE A 22 -13.78 0.49 0.09
C PHE A 22 -14.78 0.41 -1.06
N THR A 23 -14.83 1.45 -1.89
CA THR A 23 -15.65 1.39 -3.10
C THR A 23 -15.05 0.40 -4.10
N GLU A 24 -15.91 -0.23 -4.89
CA GLU A 24 -15.44 -1.15 -5.93
C GLU A 24 -14.45 -0.44 -6.86
N GLY A 25 -13.27 -1.02 -7.01
CA GLY A 25 -12.24 -0.45 -7.86
C GLY A 25 -11.49 0.75 -7.27
N GLU A 26 -11.72 1.10 -6.01
CA GLU A 26 -10.95 2.15 -5.35
C GLU A 26 -9.45 1.85 -5.46
N LEU A 27 -8.67 2.84 -5.89
CA LEU A 27 -7.24 2.67 -6.10
C LEU A 27 -6.46 2.75 -4.79
N LEU A 28 -5.37 2.02 -4.76
CA LEU A 28 -4.38 2.04 -3.69
C LEU A 28 -3.06 2.51 -4.29
N TYR A 29 -2.44 3.53 -3.69
CA TYR A 29 -1.21 4.14 -4.16
C TYR A 29 -0.04 3.79 -3.26
N ARG A 30 1.10 3.47 -3.87
CA ARG A 30 2.35 3.22 -3.17
C ARG A 30 3.51 3.85 -3.90
N ARG A 31 4.42 4.49 -3.16
CA ARG A 31 5.67 4.96 -3.75
C ARG A 31 6.62 3.79 -4.00
N TYR A 32 7.46 3.95 -4.99
CA TYR A 32 8.52 3.01 -5.31
C TYR A 32 9.79 3.76 -5.69
N ARG A 33 10.93 3.10 -5.57
CA ARG A 33 12.21 3.66 -5.99
C ARG A 33 12.56 3.16 -7.39
N VAL A 34 13.30 3.98 -8.13
CA VAL A 34 13.71 3.62 -9.49
C VAL A 34 14.44 2.27 -9.55
N GLU A 35 15.17 1.91 -8.50
CA GLU A 35 15.89 0.63 -8.42
C GLU A 35 14.96 -0.58 -8.32
N HIS A 36 13.68 -0.38 -7.97
CA HIS A 36 12.69 -1.45 -7.94
C HIS A 36 12.21 -1.87 -9.34
N PHE A 37 12.60 -1.13 -10.38
CA PHE A 37 12.35 -1.50 -11.77
C PHE A 37 13.65 -1.96 -12.44
N GLN A 38 13.63 -3.16 -13.02
CA GLN A 38 14.71 -3.68 -13.82
C GLN A 38 14.13 -4.33 -15.08
N ASN A 39 14.70 -4.02 -16.24
CA ASN A 39 14.22 -4.56 -17.52
C ASN A 39 12.72 -4.34 -17.72
N GLN A 40 12.22 -3.16 -17.34
CA GLN A 40 10.80 -2.78 -17.44
C GLN A 40 9.85 -3.64 -16.57
N GLN A 41 10.40 -4.34 -15.58
CA GLN A 41 9.63 -5.14 -14.65
C GLN A 41 9.82 -4.67 -13.22
N LEU A 42 8.70 -4.64 -12.49
CA LEU A 42 8.71 -4.31 -11.07
C LEU A 42 9.20 -5.52 -10.28
N LEU A 43 10.23 -5.31 -9.47
CA LEU A 43 10.80 -6.37 -8.64
C LEU A 43 9.91 -6.68 -7.43
N PRO A 44 9.75 -7.97 -7.08
CA PRO A 44 9.02 -8.36 -5.88
C PRO A 44 9.56 -7.74 -4.59
N SER A 45 10.86 -7.42 -4.56
CA SER A 45 11.51 -6.76 -3.41
C SER A 45 10.97 -5.36 -3.09
N ALA A 46 10.18 -4.77 -4.00
CA ALA A 46 9.49 -3.50 -3.75
C ALA A 46 8.43 -3.62 -2.65
N PHE A 47 8.01 -4.82 -2.31
CA PHE A 47 6.90 -5.05 -1.38
C PHE A 47 7.35 -5.73 -0.10
N LYS A 48 6.63 -5.39 0.97
CA LYS A 48 6.78 -6.02 2.28
C LYS A 48 5.63 -7.01 2.52
N PHE A 49 5.83 -7.94 3.40
CA PHE A 49 4.83 -8.91 3.84
C PHE A 49 5.05 -9.18 5.34
N PRO A 50 4.02 -9.36 6.15
CA PRO A 50 2.60 -9.61 5.84
C PRO A 50 1.72 -8.37 5.71
N ARG A 51 2.26 -7.18 5.87
CA ARG A 51 1.50 -5.93 5.84
C ARG A 51 2.19 -4.96 4.91
N GLN A 52 1.54 -4.69 3.78
CA GLN A 52 2.06 -3.76 2.79
C GLN A 52 1.30 -2.44 2.85
N SER A 53 2.03 -1.34 3.05
CA SER A 53 1.47 0.00 3.16
C SER A 53 1.10 0.60 1.82
N PHE A 54 -0.06 1.24 1.79
CA PHE A 54 -0.59 2.02 0.67
C PHE A 54 -1.30 3.26 1.20
N ASN A 55 -1.60 4.21 0.32
CA ASN A 55 -2.61 5.23 0.57
C ASN A 55 -3.84 4.94 -0.28
N ARG A 56 -5.03 5.01 0.30
CA ARG A 56 -6.26 4.80 -0.44
C ARG A 56 -6.71 6.06 -1.17
N GLU A 57 -7.19 5.91 -2.39
CA GLU A 57 -7.62 6.98 -3.28
C GLU A 57 -8.65 7.93 -2.66
N LYS A 58 -9.56 7.40 -1.86
CA LYS A 58 -10.62 8.20 -1.24
C LYS A 58 -10.08 9.38 -0.43
N TYR A 59 -8.90 9.27 0.15
CA TYR A 59 -8.31 10.27 1.02
C TYR A 59 -6.91 10.72 0.59
N SER A 60 -6.49 10.38 -0.62
CA SER A 60 -5.16 10.69 -1.11
C SER A 60 -5.14 10.84 -2.62
N THR A 61 -4.22 11.65 -3.11
CA THR A 61 -3.87 11.69 -4.52
C THR A 61 -2.58 10.90 -4.76
N PRO A 62 -2.25 10.52 -6.01
CA PRO A 62 -0.96 9.91 -6.28
C PRO A 62 0.22 10.77 -5.84
N GLU A 63 0.12 12.09 -5.99
CA GLU A 63 1.16 13.04 -5.61
C GLU A 63 1.42 13.08 -4.10
N ASP A 64 0.38 12.88 -3.29
CA ASP A 64 0.52 12.86 -1.83
C ASP A 64 1.48 11.77 -1.35
N VAL A 65 1.55 10.66 -2.08
CA VAL A 65 2.41 9.53 -1.74
C VAL A 65 3.89 9.87 -1.91
N LEU A 66 4.19 10.89 -2.69
CA LEU A 66 5.56 11.39 -2.88
C LEU A 66 6.03 12.32 -1.76
N HIS A 67 5.20 12.54 -0.74
CA HIS A 67 5.59 13.28 0.45
C HIS A 67 5.99 12.31 1.57
N SER A 68 6.85 12.76 2.45
CA SER A 68 7.24 11.94 3.60
C SER A 68 6.02 11.64 4.48
N ASP A 69 6.06 10.51 5.17
CA ASP A 69 5.03 10.15 6.14
C ASP A 69 5.16 10.97 7.44
N CYS A 70 6.17 11.83 7.49
CA CYS A 70 6.33 12.78 8.59
C CYS A 70 5.37 13.94 8.45
N CYS A 71 5.06 14.53 9.55
CA CYS A 71 4.10 15.62 9.62
C CYS A 71 4.53 16.89 8.90
N ASP A 72 5.79 17.02 8.54
CA ASP A 72 6.29 18.13 7.75
C ASP A 72 5.87 18.07 6.28
N GLY A 73 5.42 16.90 5.82
CA GLY A 73 4.91 16.70 4.47
C GLY A 73 5.90 17.01 3.35
N GLN A 74 7.21 16.97 3.61
CA GLN A 74 8.21 17.30 2.62
C GLN A 74 8.16 16.34 1.43
N LYS A 75 8.25 16.91 0.23
CA LYS A 75 8.34 16.12 -0.99
C LYS A 75 9.64 15.31 -1.01
N LEU A 76 9.52 14.04 -1.35
CA LEU A 76 10.69 13.17 -1.51
C LEU A 76 11.57 13.63 -2.66
N GLN A 77 12.87 13.36 -2.53
CA GLN A 77 13.84 13.66 -3.58
C GLN A 77 13.58 12.81 -4.83
N ASP A 78 14.26 13.16 -5.94
CA ASP A 78 14.19 12.41 -7.19
C ASP A 78 14.52 10.93 -6.98
N GLY A 79 14.03 10.09 -7.88
CA GLY A 79 14.19 8.64 -7.79
C GLY A 79 12.98 7.90 -7.23
N TRP A 80 11.94 8.63 -6.86
CA TRP A 80 10.68 8.07 -6.40
C TRP A 80 9.58 8.22 -7.44
N GLY A 81 8.74 7.21 -7.55
CA GLY A 81 7.52 7.23 -8.35
C GLY A 81 6.35 6.64 -7.58
N VAL A 82 5.21 6.51 -8.25
CA VAL A 82 3.98 5.99 -7.63
C VAL A 82 3.43 4.83 -8.43
N LEU A 83 3.14 3.76 -7.73
CA LEU A 83 2.42 2.60 -8.24
C LEU A 83 0.96 2.69 -7.82
N GLU A 84 0.08 2.07 -8.62
CA GLU A 84 -1.32 1.92 -8.25
C GLU A 84 -1.82 0.50 -8.52
N CYS A 85 -2.78 0.07 -7.72
CA CYS A 85 -3.57 -1.12 -7.97
C CYS A 85 -5.00 -0.90 -7.49
N SER A 86 -5.94 -1.66 -8.05
CA SER A 86 -7.31 -1.64 -7.57
C SER A 86 -7.45 -2.45 -6.28
N SER A 87 -8.18 -1.92 -5.31
CA SER A 87 -8.51 -2.63 -4.06
C SER A 87 -9.29 -3.94 -4.30
N THR A 88 -9.95 -4.06 -5.44
CA THR A 88 -10.68 -5.27 -5.84
C THR A 88 -9.87 -6.20 -6.74
N ASN A 89 -8.65 -5.81 -7.09
CA ASN A 89 -7.74 -6.61 -7.93
C ASN A 89 -6.46 -6.97 -7.18
N LEU A 90 -6.58 -7.30 -5.91
CA LEU A 90 -5.49 -7.81 -5.10
C LEU A 90 -5.19 -9.28 -5.47
N PRO A 91 -4.03 -9.81 -5.09
CA PRO A 91 -3.73 -11.22 -5.37
C PRO A 91 -4.86 -12.14 -4.91
N THR A 92 -5.20 -13.11 -5.75
CA THR A 92 -6.18 -14.13 -5.40
C THR A 92 -5.70 -14.95 -4.20
N PRO A 93 -6.63 -15.56 -3.43
CA PRO A 93 -6.25 -16.41 -2.31
C PRO A 93 -5.22 -17.47 -2.69
N ILE A 94 -4.31 -17.76 -1.77
CA ILE A 94 -3.25 -18.74 -1.94
C ILE A 94 -3.53 -19.93 -1.03
N ASP A 95 -3.63 -21.12 -1.62
CA ASP A 95 -3.76 -22.36 -0.85
C ASP A 95 -2.39 -22.76 -0.28
N GLY A 96 -2.36 -22.96 1.02
CA GLY A 96 -1.19 -23.38 1.76
C GLY A 96 -1.29 -24.82 2.26
N GLN A 97 -0.37 -25.18 3.12
CA GLN A 97 -0.36 -26.49 3.77
C GLN A 97 -1.52 -26.65 4.76
N ALA A 98 -1.89 -27.87 5.05
CA ALA A 98 -2.94 -28.23 6.03
C ALA A 98 -4.31 -27.62 5.73
N GLY A 99 -4.65 -27.42 4.47
CA GLY A 99 -5.93 -26.86 4.06
C GLY A 99 -6.13 -25.39 4.39
N ARG A 100 -5.08 -24.68 4.75
CA ARG A 100 -5.17 -23.22 5.01
C ARG A 100 -5.22 -22.46 3.70
N THR A 101 -6.13 -21.49 3.64
CA THR A 101 -6.23 -20.55 2.53
C THR A 101 -5.88 -19.16 3.03
N PHE A 102 -4.95 -18.52 2.34
CA PHE A 102 -4.49 -17.17 2.68
C PHE A 102 -5.17 -16.15 1.79
N GLN A 103 -5.89 -15.22 2.40
CA GLN A 103 -6.60 -14.15 1.72
C GLN A 103 -5.92 -12.82 1.95
N PHE A 104 -6.04 -11.92 0.98
CA PHE A 104 -5.45 -10.59 1.03
C PHE A 104 -6.56 -9.55 0.94
N GLU A 105 -6.55 -8.59 1.85
CA GLU A 105 -7.56 -7.55 1.89
C GLU A 105 -6.97 -6.21 2.34
N PRO A 106 -7.54 -5.09 1.85
CA PRO A 106 -7.14 -3.78 2.31
C PRO A 106 -7.81 -3.48 3.66
N ILE A 107 -7.02 -2.97 4.58
CA ILE A 107 -7.49 -2.53 5.90
C ILE A 107 -7.10 -1.07 6.05
N HIS A 108 -8.08 -0.19 6.26
CA HIS A 108 -7.80 1.21 6.53
C HIS A 108 -7.20 1.34 7.94
N LYS A 109 -6.00 1.86 8.00
CA LYS A 109 -5.25 2.08 9.25
C LYS A 109 -4.65 3.48 9.27
N PRO A 110 -5.46 4.49 9.61
CA PRO A 110 -4.96 5.86 9.66
C PRO A 110 -3.74 5.99 10.56
N LEU A 111 -2.77 6.73 10.07
CA LEU A 111 -1.62 7.16 10.85
C LEU A 111 -1.75 8.64 11.16
N GLU A 112 -1.09 9.08 12.21
CA GLU A 112 -0.94 10.51 12.46
C GLU A 112 -0.33 11.14 11.20
N CYS A 113 -0.92 12.20 10.69
CA CYS A 113 -0.50 12.87 9.46
C CYS A 113 -0.65 12.07 8.15
N CYS A 114 -1.28 10.91 8.19
CA CYS A 114 -1.64 10.18 6.97
C CYS A 114 -2.94 9.40 7.18
N TYR A 115 -4.06 10.09 7.10
CA TYR A 115 -5.36 9.46 7.26
C TYR A 115 -5.63 8.42 6.18
N ALA A 116 -5.09 8.60 4.99
CA ALA A 116 -5.26 7.66 3.87
C ALA A 116 -4.51 6.33 4.04
N HIS A 117 -3.65 6.21 5.05
CA HIS A 117 -2.82 5.02 5.22
C HIS A 117 -3.68 3.75 5.33
N THR A 118 -3.34 2.78 4.50
CA THR A 118 -4.04 1.51 4.36
C THR A 118 -2.99 0.41 4.28
N GLU A 119 -3.28 -0.74 4.84
CA GLU A 119 -2.41 -1.90 4.70
C GLU A 119 -3.12 -3.01 3.94
N VAL A 120 -2.44 -3.64 2.99
CA VAL A 120 -2.89 -4.92 2.46
C VAL A 120 -2.36 -6.00 3.37
N CYS A 121 -3.28 -6.65 4.05
CA CYS A 121 -2.99 -7.67 5.07
C CYS A 121 -3.29 -9.06 4.56
N CYS A 122 -2.61 -10.04 5.14
CA CYS A 122 -2.87 -11.44 4.89
C CYS A 122 -3.66 -12.03 6.06
N LYS A 123 -4.72 -12.77 5.76
CA LYS A 123 -5.54 -13.49 6.74
C LYS A 123 -5.69 -14.94 6.36
N ALA A 124 -5.76 -15.81 7.36
CA ALA A 124 -6.10 -17.21 7.21
C ALA A 124 -7.13 -17.57 8.28
N GLY A 125 -8.28 -18.11 7.86
CA GLY A 125 -9.36 -18.43 8.79
C GLY A 125 -9.91 -17.22 9.57
N GLY A 126 -9.86 -16.04 8.96
CA GLY A 126 -10.31 -14.79 9.59
C GLY A 126 -9.31 -14.13 10.53
N GLU A 127 -8.15 -14.73 10.75
CA GLU A 127 -7.10 -14.19 11.62
C GLU A 127 -5.92 -13.68 10.81
N PHE A 128 -5.27 -12.62 11.32
CA PHE A 128 -4.07 -12.08 10.69
C PHE A 128 -2.92 -13.07 10.76
N VAL A 129 -2.15 -13.12 9.66
CA VAL A 129 -0.93 -13.92 9.58
C VAL A 129 0.25 -12.99 9.82
N ASP A 130 0.85 -13.05 11.01
CA ASP A 130 1.96 -12.15 11.40
C ASP A 130 3.33 -12.80 11.15
N GLU A 131 3.41 -14.12 11.08
CA GLU A 131 4.64 -14.87 10.81
C GLU A 131 4.48 -15.78 9.59
N PRO A 132 4.57 -15.22 8.37
CA PRO A 132 4.39 -15.99 7.15
C PRO A 132 5.60 -16.88 6.87
N SER A 133 5.34 -18.01 6.17
CA SER A 133 6.43 -18.80 5.63
C SER A 133 7.18 -18.02 4.53
N PRO A 134 8.48 -18.27 4.32
CA PRO A 134 9.24 -17.64 3.24
C PRO A 134 8.60 -17.83 1.86
N LYS A 135 8.02 -19.02 1.62
CA LYS A 135 7.34 -19.33 0.36
C LYS A 135 6.10 -18.47 0.15
N LEU A 136 5.27 -18.32 1.17
CA LEU A 136 4.08 -17.48 1.10
C LEU A 136 4.45 -16.01 0.83
N LYS A 137 5.48 -15.54 1.51
CA LYS A 137 6.03 -14.19 1.32
C LYS A 137 6.47 -13.96 -0.13
N GLU A 138 7.18 -14.90 -0.71
CA GLU A 138 7.64 -14.80 -2.09
C GLU A 138 6.47 -14.78 -3.09
N ILE A 139 5.53 -15.72 -2.94
CA ILE A 139 4.35 -15.80 -3.82
C ILE A 139 3.54 -14.49 -3.75
N PHE A 140 3.30 -13.99 -2.56
CA PHE A 140 2.57 -12.72 -2.37
C PHE A 140 3.26 -11.58 -3.10
N ARG A 141 4.56 -11.42 -2.89
CA ARG A 141 5.33 -10.31 -3.50
C ARG A 141 5.31 -10.37 -5.02
N VAL A 142 5.48 -11.55 -5.59
CA VAL A 142 5.44 -11.75 -7.05
C VAL A 142 4.07 -11.40 -7.59
N ARG A 143 3.01 -11.92 -6.98
CA ARG A 143 1.64 -11.69 -7.44
C ARG A 143 1.21 -10.24 -7.24
N LEU A 144 1.62 -9.61 -6.15
CA LEU A 144 1.32 -8.19 -5.93
C LEU A 144 2.01 -7.31 -6.97
N ALA A 145 3.28 -7.59 -7.29
CA ALA A 145 3.99 -6.88 -8.33
C ALA A 145 3.26 -6.94 -9.69
N GLN A 146 2.65 -8.08 -10.00
CA GLN A 146 1.90 -8.27 -11.26
C GLN A 146 0.59 -7.46 -11.30
N ARG A 147 0.08 -7.01 -10.16
CA ARG A 147 -1.16 -6.21 -10.06
C ARG A 147 -0.91 -4.72 -10.15
N MET A 148 0.35 -4.30 -10.09
CA MET A 148 0.72 -2.88 -10.07
C MET A 148 0.84 -2.30 -11.46
N THR A 149 0.42 -1.05 -11.60
CA THR A 149 0.74 -0.21 -12.75
C THR A 149 1.45 1.05 -12.26
N VAL A 150 2.28 1.62 -13.11
CA VAL A 150 2.98 2.86 -12.79
C VAL A 150 2.04 4.03 -13.03
N ARG A 151 1.80 4.81 -11.99
CA ARG A 151 1.00 6.04 -12.07
C ARG A 151 1.86 7.27 -12.31
N ILE A 152 2.97 7.36 -11.58
CA ILE A 152 3.97 8.41 -11.76
C ILE A 152 5.32 7.70 -11.90
N HIS A 153 6.01 7.96 -13.01
CA HIS A 153 7.31 7.36 -13.25
C HIS A 153 8.38 7.97 -12.34
N ALA A 154 9.19 7.09 -11.73
CA ALA A 154 10.37 7.52 -11.02
C ALA A 154 11.41 8.05 -12.02
N SER A 155 11.97 9.21 -11.74
CA SER A 155 13.05 9.79 -12.53
C SER A 155 14.35 9.74 -11.74
N ARG A 156 15.45 9.55 -12.45
CA ARG A 156 16.79 9.64 -11.85
C ARG A 156 17.29 11.08 -11.80
#